data_45d4585bea26c5774c3524baf8000760
#
_entry.id   45d4585bea26c5774c3524baf8000760
#
_cell.length_a   1.000
_cell.length_b   1.000
_cell.length_c   1.000
_cell.angle_alpha   90.00
_cell.angle_beta   90.00
_cell.angle_gamma   90.00
#
_symmetry.space_group_name_H-M   'P 1'
#
loop_
_entity.id
_entity.type
_entity.pdbx_description
1 polymer ?
#
loop_
_entity_poly.entity_id
_entity_poly.type
_entity_poly.pdbx_seq_one_letter_code
_entity_poly.pdbx_strand_id
1 'polypeptide(L)'
;MAPRQAAYLRAHLNELQQGLAEKGIPLIYDEVSDFAAQSEKVQQVCDEHDVTHLFYNYQYEFNEQQRDRALEKRLDTLVCQGFDDSVMLAPGSVMTGNHEMYKVFTPFKNAYIKRLKEGLPECVAAPAIREKALTVSADLNVDYPQTDFDAKHFPETEKAAIAQLRQFCKQQAAFILEQLFLSAALVLEDDTHTGVEE
;
A
#
# COMPACT_ATOMS: atom_id res chain seq x y z
N MET A 1 19.89 5.21 0.12
CA MET A 1 19.21 3.89 0.04
C MET A 1 20.27 2.78 0.02
N ALA A 2 20.03 1.63 0.68
CA ALA A 2 20.98 0.51 0.61
C ALA A 2 20.95 -0.14 -0.80
N PRO A 3 22.10 -0.63 -1.33
CA PRO A 3 22.16 -1.19 -2.70
C PRO A 3 21.14 -2.28 -2.99
N ARG A 4 20.87 -3.19 -2.02
CA ARG A 4 19.87 -4.25 -2.18
C ARG A 4 18.44 -3.72 -2.26
N GLN A 5 18.12 -2.66 -1.50
CA GLN A 5 16.81 -2.01 -1.59
C GLN A 5 16.62 -1.32 -2.94
N ALA A 6 17.67 -0.67 -3.44
CA ALA A 6 17.66 -0.03 -4.77
C ALA A 6 17.45 -1.05 -5.88
N ALA A 7 18.16 -2.20 -5.84
CA ALA A 7 18.01 -3.28 -6.80
C ALA A 7 16.58 -3.87 -6.77
N TYR A 8 16.03 -4.08 -5.57
CA TYR A 8 14.65 -4.56 -5.38
C TYR A 8 13.63 -3.57 -5.95
N LEU A 9 13.75 -2.28 -5.62
CA LEU A 9 12.86 -1.24 -6.16
C LEU A 9 12.93 -1.17 -7.69
N ARG A 10 14.12 -1.27 -8.27
CA ARG A 10 14.30 -1.31 -9.74
C ARG A 10 13.56 -2.49 -10.37
N ALA A 11 13.66 -3.70 -9.78
CA ALA A 11 12.96 -4.87 -10.29
C ALA A 11 11.44 -4.63 -10.34
N HIS A 12 10.86 -4.07 -9.27
CA HIS A 12 9.44 -3.73 -9.21
C HIS A 12 9.03 -2.61 -10.17
N LEU A 13 9.86 -1.59 -10.35
CA LEU A 13 9.59 -0.52 -11.33
C LEU A 13 9.58 -1.08 -12.77
N ASN A 14 10.48 -2.00 -13.09
CA ASN A 14 10.51 -2.66 -14.39
C ASN A 14 9.25 -3.53 -14.62
N GLU A 15 8.81 -4.29 -13.61
CA GLU A 15 7.57 -5.07 -13.69
C GLU A 15 6.36 -4.15 -13.89
N LEU A 16 6.27 -3.09 -13.10
CA LEU A 16 5.19 -2.11 -13.21
C LEU A 16 5.15 -1.45 -14.59
N GLN A 17 6.31 -1.06 -15.12
CA GLN A 17 6.42 -0.48 -16.46
C GLN A 17 5.90 -1.44 -17.53
N GLN A 18 6.30 -2.71 -17.47
CA GLN A 18 5.84 -3.72 -18.42
C GLN A 18 4.32 -3.94 -18.32
N GLY A 19 3.80 -4.11 -17.09
CA GLY A 19 2.36 -4.32 -16.88
C GLY A 19 1.49 -3.12 -17.30
N LEU A 20 1.99 -1.90 -17.14
CA LEU A 20 1.32 -0.69 -17.63
C LEU A 20 1.42 -0.57 -19.15
N ALA A 21 2.57 -0.88 -19.75
CA ALA A 21 2.77 -0.86 -21.20
C ALA A 21 1.83 -1.83 -21.93
N GLU A 22 1.60 -3.04 -21.37
CA GLU A 22 0.59 -3.99 -21.89
C GLU A 22 -0.83 -3.41 -21.92
N LYS A 23 -1.10 -2.42 -21.07
CA LYS A 23 -2.40 -1.70 -21.01
C LYS A 23 -2.41 -0.41 -21.83
N GLY A 24 -1.33 -0.09 -22.52
CA GLY A 24 -1.17 1.16 -23.28
C GLY A 24 -1.02 2.39 -22.39
N ILE A 25 -0.51 2.23 -21.15
CA ILE A 25 -0.28 3.29 -20.17
C ILE A 25 1.23 3.47 -20.01
N PRO A 26 1.80 4.66 -20.28
CA PRO A 26 3.22 4.92 -20.03
C PRO A 26 3.50 5.09 -18.55
N LEU A 27 4.65 4.65 -18.08
CA LEU A 27 5.21 4.97 -16.78
C LEU A 27 6.33 5.98 -16.95
N ILE A 28 6.15 7.18 -16.43
CA ILE A 28 7.20 8.21 -16.37
C ILE A 28 7.86 8.11 -15.00
N TYR A 29 9.18 8.00 -14.98
CA TYR A 29 9.98 7.99 -13.77
C TYR A 29 10.98 9.13 -13.80
N ASP A 30 11.06 9.85 -12.69
CA ASP A 30 11.99 10.96 -12.54
C ASP A 30 12.53 11.04 -11.11
N GLU A 31 13.76 11.50 -10.95
CA GLU A 31 14.38 11.71 -9.64
C GLU A 31 14.69 13.19 -9.46
N VAL A 32 14.35 13.71 -8.29
CA VAL A 32 14.55 15.10 -7.93
C VAL A 32 15.17 15.22 -6.54
N SER A 33 15.76 16.37 -6.23
CA SER A 33 16.53 16.58 -5.00
C SER A 33 15.67 16.68 -3.73
N ASP A 34 14.46 17.21 -3.86
CA ASP A 34 13.60 17.54 -2.73
C ASP A 34 12.12 17.68 -3.11
N PHE A 35 11.24 17.88 -2.14
CA PHE A 35 9.80 18.00 -2.36
C PHE A 35 9.38 19.23 -3.19
N ALA A 36 10.14 20.32 -3.14
CA ALA A 36 9.84 21.49 -3.96
C ALA A 36 10.10 21.18 -5.44
N ALA A 37 11.26 20.61 -5.75
CA ALA A 37 11.61 20.14 -7.09
C ALA A 37 10.64 19.05 -7.60
N GLN A 38 10.12 18.18 -6.70
CA GLN A 38 9.11 17.20 -7.06
C GLN A 38 7.82 17.85 -7.55
N SER A 39 7.33 18.89 -6.84
CA SER A 39 6.11 19.61 -7.25
C SER A 39 6.30 20.34 -8.59
N GLU A 40 7.49 20.89 -8.82
CA GLU A 40 7.85 21.52 -10.12
C GLU A 40 7.88 20.51 -11.26
N LYS A 41 8.48 19.35 -11.00
CA LYS A 41 8.54 18.28 -12.00
C LYS A 41 7.18 17.72 -12.37
N VAL A 42 6.30 17.50 -11.38
CA VAL A 42 4.92 17.07 -11.66
C VAL A 42 4.18 18.11 -12.49
N GLN A 43 4.30 19.40 -12.19
CA GLN A 43 3.73 20.46 -13.02
C GLN A 43 4.26 20.40 -14.45
N GLN A 44 5.58 20.32 -14.63
CA GLN A 44 6.20 20.20 -15.94
C GLN A 44 5.62 19.05 -16.76
N VAL A 45 5.51 17.85 -16.16
CA VAL A 45 4.92 16.68 -16.82
C VAL A 45 3.44 16.92 -17.18
N CYS A 46 2.68 17.56 -16.29
CA CYS A 46 1.29 17.89 -16.57
C CYS A 46 1.15 18.85 -17.77
N ASP A 47 2.01 19.87 -17.83
CA ASP A 47 2.02 20.85 -18.92
C ASP A 47 2.48 20.23 -20.25
N GLU A 48 3.52 19.38 -20.22
CA GLU A 48 4.05 18.69 -21.41
C GLU A 48 3.07 17.71 -22.06
N HIS A 49 2.14 17.18 -21.28
CA HIS A 49 1.21 16.15 -21.72
C HIS A 49 -0.26 16.60 -21.72
N ASP A 50 -0.54 17.90 -21.57
CA ASP A 50 -1.89 18.47 -21.54
C ASP A 50 -2.80 17.74 -20.53
N VAL A 51 -2.28 17.45 -19.33
CA VAL A 51 -2.99 16.73 -18.28
C VAL A 51 -4.12 17.60 -17.74
N THR A 52 -5.30 17.03 -17.61
CA THR A 52 -6.49 17.72 -17.06
C THR A 52 -6.85 17.24 -15.66
N HIS A 53 -6.44 16.05 -15.29
CA HIS A 53 -6.74 15.45 -13.99
C HIS A 53 -5.48 14.81 -13.41
N LEU A 54 -5.21 15.07 -12.14
CA LEU A 54 -4.13 14.44 -11.36
C LEU A 54 -4.74 13.63 -10.23
N PHE A 55 -4.49 12.33 -10.24
CA PHE A 55 -4.87 11.40 -9.17
C PHE A 55 -3.63 10.94 -8.42
N TYR A 56 -3.69 10.90 -7.08
CA TYR A 56 -2.57 10.48 -6.24
C TYR A 56 -3.06 9.85 -4.93
N ASN A 57 -2.20 9.07 -4.30
CA ASN A 57 -2.49 8.51 -2.99
C ASN A 57 -1.93 9.41 -1.89
N TYR A 58 -2.73 9.66 -0.85
CA TYR A 58 -2.28 10.43 0.31
C TYR A 58 -1.12 9.75 1.02
N GLN A 59 -0.15 10.55 1.41
CA GLN A 59 0.86 10.22 2.41
C GLN A 59 0.59 11.05 3.66
N TYR A 60 0.73 10.43 4.85
CA TYR A 60 0.21 11.03 6.09
C TYR A 60 1.28 11.75 6.91
N GLU A 61 2.53 11.64 6.51
CA GLU A 61 3.65 12.33 7.12
C GLU A 61 3.55 13.85 6.88
N PHE A 62 4.09 14.63 7.79
CA PHE A 62 3.92 16.08 7.77
C PHE A 62 4.47 16.74 6.50
N ASN A 63 5.67 16.35 6.09
CA ASN A 63 6.32 16.94 4.91
C ASN A 63 5.60 16.57 3.61
N GLU A 64 5.15 15.33 3.51
CA GLU A 64 4.40 14.79 2.39
C GLU A 64 3.05 15.50 2.24
N GLN A 65 2.34 15.73 3.34
CA GLN A 65 1.11 16.52 3.32
C GLN A 65 1.36 17.98 2.90
N GLN A 66 2.47 18.58 3.32
CA GLN A 66 2.83 19.95 2.88
C GLN A 66 3.14 19.99 1.39
N ARG A 67 3.85 18.97 0.86
CA ARG A 67 4.10 18.79 -0.58
C ARG A 67 2.79 18.69 -1.35
N ASP A 68 1.86 17.83 -0.91
CA ASP A 68 0.59 17.62 -1.60
C ASP A 68 -0.24 18.91 -1.66
N ARG A 69 -0.34 19.64 -0.54
CA ARG A 69 -1.01 20.95 -0.50
C ARG A 69 -0.33 22.02 -1.37
N ALA A 70 1.00 21.98 -1.46
CA ALA A 70 1.74 22.88 -2.33
C ALA A 70 1.50 22.56 -3.81
N LEU A 71 1.45 21.27 -4.14
CA LEU A 71 1.16 20.76 -5.48
C LEU A 71 -0.26 21.17 -5.93
N GLU A 72 -1.27 20.93 -5.10
CA GLU A 72 -2.66 21.31 -5.39
C GLU A 72 -2.81 22.82 -5.67
N LYS A 73 -2.12 23.66 -4.89
CA LYS A 73 -2.12 25.12 -5.10
C LYS A 73 -1.41 25.53 -6.41
N ARG A 74 -0.39 24.76 -6.80
CA ARG A 74 0.38 25.03 -8.02
C ARG A 74 -0.39 24.62 -9.26
N LEU A 75 -1.20 23.56 -9.15
CA LEU A 75 -2.01 22.97 -10.21
C LEU A 75 -3.48 23.39 -10.10
N ASP A 76 -3.75 24.67 -9.79
CA ASP A 76 -5.09 25.21 -9.56
C ASP A 76 -6.02 25.14 -10.77
N THR A 77 -5.47 24.95 -11.97
CA THR A 77 -6.20 24.74 -13.23
C THR A 77 -6.57 23.29 -13.52
N LEU A 78 -5.99 22.33 -12.77
CA LEU A 78 -6.25 20.91 -12.92
C LEU A 78 -7.23 20.40 -11.84
N VAL A 79 -7.92 19.32 -12.17
CA VAL A 79 -8.68 18.59 -11.17
C VAL A 79 -7.71 17.68 -10.41
N CYS A 80 -7.36 18.04 -9.16
CA CYS A 80 -6.52 17.23 -8.29
C CYS A 80 -7.41 16.43 -7.34
N GLN A 81 -7.18 15.12 -7.23
CA GLN A 81 -7.92 14.23 -6.33
C GLN A 81 -6.99 13.22 -5.67
N GLY A 82 -6.91 13.28 -4.34
CA GLY A 82 -6.18 12.31 -3.51
C GLY A 82 -7.10 11.17 -3.03
N PHE A 83 -6.48 10.01 -2.74
CA PHE A 83 -7.15 8.81 -2.25
C PHE A 83 -6.45 8.22 -1.04
N ASP A 84 -7.23 7.63 -0.11
CA ASP A 84 -6.72 6.87 1.04
C ASP A 84 -6.52 5.39 0.65
N ASP A 85 -5.50 5.09 -0.15
CA ASP A 85 -5.25 3.74 -0.69
C ASP A 85 -4.23 2.93 0.15
N SER A 86 -3.44 3.60 0.98
CA SER A 86 -2.42 2.94 1.83
C SER A 86 -2.94 2.50 3.21
N VAL A 87 -4.21 2.73 3.52
CA VAL A 87 -4.85 2.37 4.79
C VAL A 87 -6.22 1.71 4.58
N MET A 88 -6.58 0.79 5.45
CA MET A 88 -7.89 0.12 5.37
C MET A 88 -9.06 1.02 5.79
N LEU A 89 -8.82 1.99 6.64
CA LEU A 89 -9.80 2.98 7.08
C LEU A 89 -9.14 4.36 7.04
N ALA A 90 -9.80 5.33 6.44
CA ALA A 90 -9.29 6.69 6.34
C ALA A 90 -8.93 7.28 7.71
N PRO A 91 -7.84 8.04 7.84
CA PRO A 91 -7.48 8.70 9.09
C PRO A 91 -8.64 9.54 9.64
N GLY A 92 -8.86 9.47 10.95
CA GLY A 92 -9.96 10.17 11.60
C GLY A 92 -11.34 9.50 11.47
N SER A 93 -11.47 8.37 10.75
CA SER A 93 -12.73 7.66 10.63
C SER A 93 -13.12 6.86 11.89
N VAL A 94 -12.15 6.61 12.80
CA VAL A 94 -12.36 5.89 14.07
C VAL A 94 -12.08 6.84 15.23
N MET A 95 -13.16 7.39 15.77
CA MET A 95 -13.14 8.38 16.84
C MET A 95 -13.95 7.91 18.06
N THR A 96 -13.74 8.53 19.21
CA THR A 96 -14.61 8.36 20.40
C THR A 96 -15.99 8.95 20.14
N GLY A 97 -16.96 8.65 21.02
CA GLY A 97 -18.29 9.25 20.96
C GLY A 97 -18.32 10.80 21.02
N ASN A 98 -17.26 11.42 21.53
CA ASN A 98 -17.08 12.88 21.57
C ASN A 98 -16.28 13.42 20.36
N HIS A 99 -16.09 12.64 19.32
CA HIS A 99 -15.27 12.99 18.14
C HIS A 99 -13.82 13.34 18.46
N GLU A 100 -13.23 12.68 19.46
CA GLU A 100 -11.83 12.80 19.81
C GLU A 100 -11.05 11.53 19.43
N MET A 101 -9.74 11.65 19.24
CA MET A 101 -8.86 10.50 19.04
C MET A 101 -8.78 9.64 20.30
N TYR A 102 -8.75 8.33 20.13
CA TYR A 102 -8.49 7.41 21.22
C TYR A 102 -7.07 7.61 21.77
N LYS A 103 -6.96 7.75 23.10
CA LYS A 103 -5.66 7.85 23.80
C LYS A 103 -5.11 6.50 24.26
N VAL A 104 -5.95 5.45 24.21
CA VAL A 104 -5.61 4.09 24.66
C VAL A 104 -5.85 3.10 23.52
N PHE A 105 -4.88 2.20 23.30
CA PHE A 105 -4.90 1.27 22.17
C PHE A 105 -6.07 0.29 22.19
N THR A 106 -6.38 -0.33 23.32
CA THR A 106 -7.41 -1.39 23.39
C THR A 106 -8.82 -0.90 22.96
N PRO A 107 -9.33 0.23 23.48
CA PRO A 107 -10.59 0.79 22.99
C PRO A 107 -10.53 1.17 21.51
N PHE A 108 -9.42 1.76 21.04
CA PHE A 108 -9.21 2.06 19.64
C PHE A 108 -9.29 0.80 18.79
N LYS A 109 -8.52 -0.24 19.13
CA LYS A 109 -8.52 -1.53 18.41
C LYS A 109 -9.93 -2.10 18.29
N ASN A 110 -10.72 -2.09 19.38
CA ASN A 110 -12.06 -2.63 19.37
C ASN A 110 -13.01 -1.83 18.45
N ALA A 111 -12.91 -0.50 18.49
CA ALA A 111 -13.68 0.38 17.61
C ALA A 111 -13.26 0.22 16.14
N TYR A 112 -11.95 0.10 15.87
CA TYR A 112 -11.40 -0.13 14.55
C TYR A 112 -11.88 -1.46 13.94
N ILE A 113 -11.80 -2.56 14.72
CA ILE A 113 -12.29 -3.88 14.27
C ILE A 113 -13.82 -3.84 14.03
N LYS A 114 -14.56 -3.16 14.89
CA LYS A 114 -16.01 -2.98 14.70
C LYS A 114 -16.28 -2.27 13.37
N ARG A 115 -15.56 -1.18 13.09
CA ARG A 115 -15.72 -0.41 11.85
C ARG A 115 -15.35 -1.22 10.61
N LEU A 116 -14.28 -2.02 10.65
CA LEU A 116 -13.91 -2.94 9.57
C LEU A 116 -14.99 -3.99 9.27
N LYS A 117 -15.70 -4.47 10.30
CA LYS A 117 -16.80 -5.44 10.11
C LYS A 117 -18.06 -4.83 9.47
N GLU A 118 -18.22 -3.51 9.53
CA GLU A 118 -19.32 -2.80 8.86
C GLU A 118 -19.13 -2.70 7.35
N GLY A 119 -17.89 -2.82 6.85
CA GLY A 119 -17.53 -2.87 5.45
C GLY A 119 -16.02 -2.71 5.26
N LEU A 120 -15.44 -3.56 4.44
CA LEU A 120 -14.07 -3.40 3.95
C LEU A 120 -14.04 -2.46 2.75
N PRO A 121 -12.92 -1.77 2.50
CA PRO A 121 -12.75 -1.03 1.26
C PRO A 121 -12.99 -1.94 0.05
N GLU A 122 -13.67 -1.41 -0.95
CA GLU A 122 -13.88 -2.14 -2.20
C GLU A 122 -12.57 -2.22 -2.99
N CYS A 123 -12.21 -3.44 -3.42
CA CYS A 123 -11.07 -3.63 -4.31
C CYS A 123 -11.49 -3.31 -5.74
N VAL A 124 -10.89 -2.28 -6.31
CA VAL A 124 -11.12 -1.88 -7.69
C VAL A 124 -10.28 -2.75 -8.63
N ALA A 125 -10.87 -3.23 -9.72
CA ALA A 125 -10.16 -3.99 -10.73
C ALA A 125 -9.13 -3.12 -11.47
N ALA A 126 -8.04 -3.73 -11.92
CA ALA A 126 -7.07 -3.05 -12.77
C ALA A 126 -7.76 -2.50 -14.05
N PRO A 127 -7.32 -1.36 -14.58
CA PRO A 127 -7.94 -0.74 -15.75
C PRO A 127 -7.89 -1.64 -16.97
N ALA A 128 -8.89 -1.53 -17.83
CA ALA A 128 -8.92 -2.22 -19.13
C ALA A 128 -7.77 -1.72 -20.04
N ILE A 129 -7.42 -2.54 -21.03
CA ILE A 129 -6.46 -2.16 -22.06
C ILE A 129 -7.04 -0.97 -22.83
N ARG A 130 -6.24 0.08 -23.03
CA ARG A 130 -6.65 1.26 -23.80
C ARG A 130 -6.71 0.92 -25.29
N GLU A 131 -7.76 1.37 -25.97
CA GLU A 131 -7.87 1.22 -27.43
C GLU A 131 -6.75 1.94 -28.17
N LYS A 132 -6.30 3.08 -27.64
CA LYS A 132 -5.18 3.85 -28.18
C LYS A 132 -4.10 3.97 -27.09
N ALA A 133 -2.98 3.32 -27.32
CA ALA A 133 -1.81 3.45 -26.44
C ALA A 133 -1.28 4.90 -26.47
N LEU A 134 -0.90 5.40 -25.29
CA LEU A 134 -0.18 6.67 -25.19
C LEU A 134 1.30 6.41 -25.50
N THR A 135 1.80 7.05 -26.52
CA THR A 135 3.23 7.03 -26.88
C THR A 135 3.96 8.13 -26.11
N VAL A 136 4.38 7.82 -24.91
CA VAL A 136 5.36 8.60 -24.18
C VAL A 136 6.62 7.77 -24.13
N SER A 137 7.78 8.33 -24.53
CA SER A 137 9.07 7.66 -24.35
C SER A 137 9.34 7.62 -22.85
N ALA A 138 9.18 6.46 -22.27
CA ALA A 138 9.39 6.22 -20.84
C ALA A 138 10.55 5.23 -20.69
N ASP A 139 11.77 5.71 -20.93
CA ASP A 139 12.96 4.97 -20.55
C ASP A 139 13.10 5.08 -19.02
N LEU A 140 12.95 3.96 -18.32
CA LEU A 140 13.31 3.85 -16.91
C LEU A 140 14.84 3.96 -16.79
N ASN A 141 15.34 5.17 -16.87
CA ASN A 141 16.77 5.47 -16.65
C ASN A 141 17.05 5.56 -15.15
N VAL A 142 16.91 4.45 -14.46
CA VAL A 142 17.17 4.34 -13.02
C VAL A 142 18.61 3.90 -12.84
N ASP A 143 19.47 4.80 -12.38
CA ASP A 143 20.88 4.51 -12.05
C ASP A 143 20.98 3.86 -10.65
N TYR A 144 20.32 2.72 -10.49
CA TYR A 144 20.43 1.95 -9.26
C TYR A 144 21.43 0.82 -9.40
N PRO A 145 22.29 0.59 -8.38
CA PRO A 145 23.28 -0.46 -8.43
C PRO A 145 22.64 -1.83 -8.67
N GLN A 146 23.22 -2.59 -9.56
CA GLN A 146 22.86 -3.98 -9.79
C GLN A 146 23.49 -4.83 -8.70
N THR A 147 22.72 -5.24 -7.73
CA THR A 147 23.15 -6.08 -6.61
C THR A 147 22.16 -7.22 -6.47
N ASP A 148 22.67 -8.42 -6.21
CA ASP A 148 21.81 -9.56 -5.91
C ASP A 148 21.04 -9.33 -4.61
N PHE A 149 19.77 -9.70 -4.62
CA PHE A 149 18.93 -9.80 -3.44
C PHE A 149 18.24 -11.17 -3.41
N ASP A 150 17.80 -11.58 -2.24
CA ASP A 150 17.18 -12.89 -2.04
C ASP A 150 15.73 -12.89 -2.57
N ALA A 151 15.56 -13.18 -3.86
CA ALA A 151 14.27 -13.24 -4.52
C ALA A 151 13.32 -14.31 -3.94
N LYS A 152 13.84 -15.30 -3.19
CA LYS A 152 13.02 -16.29 -2.50
C LYS A 152 12.23 -15.68 -1.34
N HIS A 153 12.84 -14.77 -0.58
CA HIS A 153 12.20 -14.07 0.54
C HIS A 153 11.61 -12.72 0.14
N PHE A 154 12.14 -12.12 -0.92
CA PHE A 154 11.70 -10.83 -1.47
C PHE A 154 11.33 -11.02 -2.95
N PRO A 155 10.09 -11.47 -3.24
CA PRO A 155 9.67 -11.75 -4.61
C PRO A 155 9.70 -10.49 -5.49
N GLU A 156 10.21 -10.63 -6.70
CA GLU A 156 10.42 -9.53 -7.66
C GLU A 156 9.13 -9.07 -8.35
N THR A 157 8.06 -9.88 -8.27
CA THR A 157 6.82 -9.60 -8.97
C THR A 157 5.62 -9.64 -8.03
N GLU A 158 4.59 -8.84 -8.31
CA GLU A 158 3.33 -8.85 -7.58
C GLU A 158 2.70 -10.26 -7.56
N LYS A 159 2.72 -10.95 -8.70
CA LYS A 159 2.21 -12.32 -8.82
C LYS A 159 2.92 -13.28 -7.87
N ALA A 160 4.23 -13.20 -7.78
CA ALA A 160 5.04 -14.02 -6.88
C ALA A 160 4.78 -13.65 -5.40
N ALA A 161 4.66 -12.36 -5.08
CA ALA A 161 4.34 -11.88 -3.74
C ALA A 161 2.95 -12.37 -3.28
N ILE A 162 1.94 -12.30 -4.13
CA ILE A 162 0.60 -12.82 -3.85
C ILE A 162 0.62 -14.35 -3.66
N ALA A 163 1.40 -15.08 -4.47
CA ALA A 163 1.54 -16.52 -4.32
C ALA A 163 2.17 -16.88 -2.97
N GLN A 164 3.21 -16.17 -2.56
CA GLN A 164 3.87 -16.34 -1.28
C GLN A 164 2.93 -16.00 -0.11
N LEU A 165 2.17 -14.91 -0.20
CA LEU A 165 1.16 -14.55 0.79
C LEU A 165 0.08 -15.63 0.93
N ARG A 166 -0.43 -16.16 -0.18
CA ARG A 166 -1.41 -17.25 -0.16
C ARG A 166 -0.86 -18.53 0.49
N GLN A 167 0.39 -18.86 0.22
CA GLN A 167 1.06 -19.99 0.85
C GLN A 167 1.22 -19.75 2.36
N PHE A 168 1.67 -18.57 2.77
CA PHE A 168 1.78 -18.18 4.17
C PHE A 168 0.43 -18.30 4.89
N CYS A 169 -0.64 -17.73 4.34
CA CYS A 169 -1.97 -17.82 4.94
C CYS A 169 -2.45 -19.26 5.09
N LYS A 170 -2.21 -20.14 4.10
CA LYS A 170 -2.57 -21.56 4.20
C LYS A 170 -1.81 -22.31 5.29
N GLN A 171 -0.51 -22.06 5.40
CA GLN A 171 0.36 -22.72 6.38
C GLN A 171 0.11 -22.21 7.81
N GLN A 172 0.04 -20.90 7.98
CA GLN A 172 -0.13 -20.29 9.29
C GLN A 172 -1.56 -20.43 9.83
N ALA A 173 -2.58 -20.39 8.97
CA ALA A 173 -3.95 -20.64 9.40
C ALA A 173 -4.11 -22.05 9.96
N ALA A 174 -3.51 -23.06 9.31
CA ALA A 174 -3.49 -24.43 9.83
C ALA A 174 -2.79 -24.52 11.18
N PHE A 175 -1.60 -23.91 11.29
CA PHE A 175 -0.81 -23.87 12.53
C PHE A 175 -1.55 -23.16 13.69
N ILE A 176 -2.16 -22.01 13.41
CA ILE A 176 -2.91 -21.25 14.44
C ILE A 176 -4.12 -22.06 14.92
N LEU A 177 -4.85 -22.71 14.02
CA LEU A 177 -5.97 -23.57 14.39
C LEU A 177 -5.49 -24.75 15.25
N GLU A 178 -4.41 -25.41 14.88
CA GLU A 178 -3.83 -26.51 15.65
C GLU A 178 -3.40 -26.07 17.06
N GLN A 179 -2.75 -24.90 17.20
CA GLN A 179 -2.38 -24.34 18.49
C GLN A 179 -3.59 -23.95 19.34
N LEU A 180 -4.63 -23.40 18.72
CA LEU A 180 -5.88 -23.07 19.42
C LEU A 180 -6.61 -24.32 19.94
N PHE A 181 -6.65 -25.39 19.12
CA PHE A 181 -7.23 -26.67 19.55
C PHE A 181 -6.43 -27.32 20.68
N LEU A 182 -5.09 -27.29 20.61
CA LEU A 182 -4.22 -27.82 21.67
C LEU A 182 -4.38 -27.03 22.98
N SER A 183 -4.44 -25.70 22.92
CA SER A 183 -4.63 -24.88 24.12
C SER A 183 -6.04 -25.05 24.71
N ALA A 184 -7.07 -25.21 23.90
CA ALA A 184 -8.43 -25.47 24.37
C ALA A 184 -8.56 -26.88 25.02
N ALA A 185 -7.86 -27.89 24.47
CA ALA A 185 -7.83 -29.22 25.06
C ALA A 185 -7.17 -29.24 26.43
N LEU A 186 -6.02 -28.51 26.58
CA LEU A 186 -5.31 -28.38 27.87
C LEU A 186 -6.17 -27.70 28.95
N VAL A 187 -6.96 -26.69 28.59
CA VAL A 187 -7.87 -26.00 29.53
C VAL A 187 -9.01 -26.92 29.96
N LEU A 188 -9.51 -27.79 29.08
CA LEU A 188 -10.58 -28.74 29.42
C LEU A 188 -10.10 -29.88 30.31
N GLU A 189 -8.82 -30.27 30.23
CA GLU A 189 -8.24 -31.29 31.12
C GLU A 189 -8.00 -30.77 32.56
N ASP A 190 -7.69 -29.47 32.70
CA ASP A 190 -7.46 -28.85 34.02
C ASP A 190 -8.77 -28.66 34.84
N ASP A 191 -9.90 -28.42 34.16
CA ASP A 191 -11.21 -28.29 34.80
C ASP A 191 -11.79 -29.65 35.28
N THR A 192 -11.26 -30.77 34.82
CA THR A 192 -11.72 -32.11 35.27
C THR A 192 -11.05 -32.59 36.56
N HIS A 193 -10.02 -31.87 37.04
CA HIS A 193 -9.30 -32.26 38.28
C HIS A 193 -9.68 -31.44 39.52
N THR A 194 -10.61 -30.51 39.43
CA THR A 194 -11.09 -29.73 40.59
C THR A 194 -12.48 -30.13 41.09
N GLY A 195 -12.88 -31.36 40.84
CA GLY A 195 -14.11 -31.92 41.37
C GLY A 195 -13.89 -33.15 42.23
N VAL A 196 -14.19 -33.03 43.51
CA VAL A 196 -14.31 -34.05 44.56
C VAL A 196 -13.09 -34.21 45.45
N GLU A 197 -13.08 -33.46 46.55
CA GLU A 197 -12.88 -34.07 47.90
C GLU A 197 -13.77 -33.30 48.89
N GLU A 198 -14.46 -34.07 49.69
CA GLU A 198 -15.45 -33.71 50.72
C GLU A 198 -14.87 -32.86 51.86
#